data_77766c101d6c8505a3e558bae56ceef0
#
_entry.id   77766c101d6c8505a3e558bae56ceef0
#
_cell.length_a   1.000
_cell.length_b   1.000
_cell.length_c   1.000
_cell.angle_alpha   90.00
_cell.angle_beta   90.00
_cell.angle_gamma   90.00
#
_symmetry.space_group_name_H-M   'P 1'
#
loop_
_entity.id
_entity.type
_entity.pdbx_description
1 polymer ?
#
loop_
_entity_poly.entity_id
_entity_poly.type
_entity_poly.pdbx_seq_one_letter_code
_entity_poly.pdbx_strand_id
1 'polypeptide(L)'
;MDELIKQLGEKIDQMKAESVTKAEILETMSKIKDLETKGEEVTALKTSIEEVILRVLDLENKGVPANVAQTLETLLAEKAEDLKAMKDNSSGSVRIAFKAAGTMALSTNVTGQIPQAERETGITRIVRRNPFILELVNVGSIMSNVWEWVEQKNLDGGAAMTAEGAAKSQADFDLVLASATVKKVTAYIKVTKEMLDDVALMRSEIDQELTELINLKIDEQLLSGAGSGNNLTGIITNATAWAAGAFALSIPTPTEWDVVRTAINQVRVNLFEPTYIVMHPTDVTSMELSKDSTGQYIMPPFAAVDGSIVSGIRVVANTGVTIDKFLVGDFNKAGVRFREGL
;
A
#
# COMPACT_ATOMS: atom_id res chain seq x y z
N MET A 1 3.14 -22.53 -50.07
CA MET A 1 3.13 -22.42 -48.59
C MET A 1 3.51 -21.02 -48.15
N ASP A 2 4.63 -20.47 -48.60
CA ASP A 2 5.11 -19.14 -48.21
C ASP A 2 4.19 -17.98 -48.63
N GLU A 3 3.50 -18.11 -49.77
CA GLU A 3 2.58 -17.07 -50.27
C GLU A 3 1.27 -17.02 -49.46
N LEU A 4 0.83 -18.15 -48.93
CA LEU A 4 -0.36 -18.26 -48.09
C LEU A 4 -0.09 -17.76 -46.67
N ILE A 5 1.11 -18.01 -46.16
CA ILE A 5 1.57 -17.48 -44.87
C ILE A 5 1.70 -15.96 -44.92
N LYS A 6 2.13 -15.41 -46.05
CA LYS A 6 2.24 -13.99 -46.29
C LYS A 6 0.87 -13.30 -46.35
N GLN A 7 -0.09 -13.91 -47.07
CA GLN A 7 -1.48 -13.41 -47.13
C GLN A 7 -2.20 -13.50 -45.78
N LEU A 8 -1.91 -14.53 -44.98
CA LEU A 8 -2.43 -14.66 -43.64
C LEU A 8 -1.84 -13.58 -42.69
N GLY A 9 -0.53 -13.28 -42.82
CA GLY A 9 0.14 -12.21 -42.09
C GLY A 9 -0.46 -10.83 -42.40
N GLU A 10 -0.69 -10.54 -43.70
CA GLU A 10 -1.29 -9.28 -44.10
C GLU A 10 -2.75 -9.12 -43.63
N LYS A 11 -3.53 -10.21 -43.59
CA LYS A 11 -4.89 -10.21 -43.04
C LYS A 11 -4.91 -10.08 -41.53
N ILE A 12 -3.96 -10.68 -40.82
CA ILE A 12 -3.80 -10.53 -39.36
C ILE A 12 -3.40 -9.08 -39.02
N ASP A 13 -2.58 -8.45 -39.82
CA ASP A 13 -2.21 -7.04 -39.65
C ASP A 13 -3.36 -6.07 -39.97
N GLN A 14 -4.24 -6.43 -40.90
CA GLN A 14 -5.50 -5.70 -41.13
C GLN A 14 -6.48 -5.85 -40.00
N MET A 15 -6.63 -7.06 -39.42
CA MET A 15 -7.47 -7.26 -38.22
C MET A 15 -6.90 -6.59 -36.95
N LYS A 16 -5.60 -6.32 -36.89
CA LYS A 16 -4.98 -5.50 -35.83
C LYS A 16 -5.42 -4.04 -35.84
N ALA A 17 -5.81 -3.52 -36.98
CA ALA A 17 -6.27 -2.15 -37.14
C ALA A 17 -7.74 -1.95 -36.68
N GLU A 18 -8.54 -3.02 -36.63
CA GLU A 18 -9.96 -2.99 -36.29
C GLU A 18 -10.26 -3.86 -35.06
N SER A 19 -10.01 -3.35 -33.90
CA SER A 19 -10.57 -3.67 -32.55
C SER A 19 -10.87 -5.13 -32.13
N VAL A 20 -10.07 -6.11 -32.53
CA VAL A 20 -10.05 -7.44 -31.88
C VAL A 20 -9.01 -7.41 -30.74
N THR A 21 -9.36 -7.93 -29.58
CA THR A 21 -8.51 -7.80 -28.40
C THR A 21 -7.11 -8.40 -28.62
N LYS A 22 -6.10 -7.59 -28.29
CA LYS A 22 -4.66 -7.89 -28.46
C LYS A 22 -4.22 -9.26 -27.90
N ALA A 23 -5.01 -9.82 -26.96
CA ALA A 23 -4.79 -11.11 -26.33
C ALA A 23 -5.11 -12.30 -27.26
N GLU A 24 -6.18 -12.25 -28.03
CA GLU A 24 -6.59 -13.33 -28.94
C GLU A 24 -5.68 -13.44 -30.16
N ILE A 25 -5.15 -12.30 -30.61
CA ILE A 25 -4.19 -12.26 -31.73
C ILE A 25 -2.83 -12.86 -31.29
N LEU A 26 -2.38 -12.56 -30.07
CA LEU A 26 -1.14 -13.11 -29.51
C LEU A 26 -1.21 -14.63 -29.29
N GLU A 27 -2.36 -15.13 -28.85
CA GLU A 27 -2.56 -16.57 -28.65
C GLU A 27 -2.60 -17.34 -29.98
N THR A 28 -3.23 -16.79 -31.01
CA THR A 28 -3.21 -17.38 -32.36
C THR A 28 -1.84 -17.30 -33.02
N MET A 29 -1.08 -16.22 -32.85
CA MET A 29 0.28 -16.11 -33.34
C MET A 29 1.26 -17.09 -32.67
N SER A 30 1.14 -17.33 -31.38
CA SER A 30 1.97 -18.34 -30.70
C SER A 30 1.66 -19.75 -31.19
N LYS A 31 0.39 -20.07 -31.40
CA LYS A 31 -0.04 -21.37 -31.95
C LYS A 31 0.42 -21.58 -33.41
N ILE A 32 0.46 -20.54 -34.22
CA ILE A 32 0.98 -20.60 -35.59
C ILE A 32 2.49 -20.86 -35.59
N LYS A 33 3.25 -20.25 -34.69
CA LYS A 33 4.70 -20.41 -34.58
C LYS A 33 5.13 -21.79 -34.11
N ASP A 34 4.36 -22.40 -33.20
CA ASP A 34 4.58 -23.78 -32.70
C ASP A 34 4.21 -24.83 -33.80
N LEU A 35 3.40 -24.47 -34.79
CA LEU A 35 2.92 -25.37 -35.84
C LEU A 35 3.80 -25.38 -37.12
N GLU A 36 4.67 -24.38 -37.30
CA GLU A 36 5.72 -24.44 -38.32
C GLU A 36 6.65 -25.66 -38.15
N THR A 37 6.69 -26.23 -36.93
CA THR A 37 7.51 -27.39 -36.60
C THR A 37 6.81 -28.75 -36.72
N LYS A 38 5.48 -28.79 -36.98
CA LYS A 38 4.70 -30.05 -37.09
C LYS A 38 3.74 -30.00 -38.28
N GLY A 39 4.20 -30.51 -39.41
CA GLY A 39 3.54 -30.39 -40.72
C GLY A 39 2.16 -31.08 -40.89
N GLU A 40 1.64 -31.86 -39.96
CA GLU A 40 0.35 -32.56 -40.08
C GLU A 40 -0.84 -31.89 -39.39
N GLU A 41 -0.60 -30.99 -38.44
CA GLU A 41 -1.66 -30.26 -37.74
C GLU A 41 -2.06 -28.94 -38.42
N VAL A 42 -1.33 -28.51 -39.43
CA VAL A 42 -1.55 -27.22 -40.14
C VAL A 42 -2.86 -27.20 -40.91
N THR A 43 -3.31 -28.34 -41.44
CA THR A 43 -4.56 -28.43 -42.20
C THR A 43 -5.82 -28.31 -41.36
N ALA A 44 -5.80 -28.85 -40.15
CA ALA A 44 -6.94 -28.75 -39.21
C ALA A 44 -7.07 -27.34 -38.64
N LEU A 45 -5.94 -26.64 -38.45
CA LEU A 45 -5.96 -25.27 -37.95
C LEU A 45 -6.38 -24.28 -39.07
N LYS A 46 -6.03 -24.58 -40.32
CA LYS A 46 -6.44 -23.75 -41.45
C LYS A 46 -7.96 -23.72 -41.61
N THR A 47 -8.61 -24.86 -41.47
CA THR A 47 -10.08 -24.96 -41.48
C THR A 47 -10.71 -24.23 -40.29
N SER A 48 -10.14 -24.32 -39.10
CA SER A 48 -10.68 -23.62 -37.93
C SER A 48 -10.46 -22.09 -38.00
N ILE A 49 -9.37 -21.63 -38.59
CA ILE A 49 -9.13 -20.19 -38.85
C ILE A 49 -10.09 -19.66 -39.92
N GLU A 50 -10.35 -20.42 -41.00
CA GLU A 50 -11.34 -20.06 -42.02
C GLU A 50 -12.77 -19.99 -41.40
N GLU A 51 -13.10 -20.90 -40.48
CA GLU A 51 -14.39 -20.89 -39.76
C GLU A 51 -14.51 -19.68 -38.83
N VAL A 52 -13.41 -19.28 -38.14
CA VAL A 52 -13.39 -18.08 -37.29
C VAL A 52 -13.46 -16.81 -38.16
N ILE A 53 -12.80 -16.76 -39.31
CA ILE A 53 -12.88 -15.62 -40.21
C ILE A 53 -14.31 -15.48 -40.76
N LEU A 54 -14.96 -16.58 -41.17
CA LEU A 54 -16.35 -16.56 -41.61
C LEU A 54 -17.29 -16.13 -40.53
N ARG A 55 -17.02 -16.51 -39.29
CA ARG A 55 -17.83 -16.11 -38.12
C ARG A 55 -17.64 -14.64 -37.75
N VAL A 56 -16.43 -14.10 -37.88
CA VAL A 56 -16.14 -12.67 -37.71
C VAL A 56 -16.80 -11.84 -38.83
N LEU A 57 -16.71 -12.28 -40.09
CA LEU A 57 -17.41 -11.64 -41.21
C LEU A 57 -18.96 -11.71 -41.06
N ASP A 58 -19.50 -12.79 -40.50
CA ASP A 58 -20.92 -12.94 -40.24
C ASP A 58 -21.39 -12.06 -39.04
N LEU A 59 -20.50 -11.81 -38.06
CA LEU A 59 -20.72 -10.86 -36.98
C LEU A 59 -20.60 -9.42 -37.44
N GLU A 60 -19.67 -9.09 -38.31
CA GLU A 60 -19.58 -7.76 -38.94
C GLU A 60 -20.80 -7.48 -39.84
N ASN A 61 -21.26 -8.46 -40.60
CA ASN A 61 -22.49 -8.31 -41.40
C ASN A 61 -23.76 -8.26 -40.55
N LYS A 62 -23.77 -8.86 -39.38
CA LYS A 62 -24.88 -8.74 -38.41
C LYS A 62 -24.82 -7.48 -37.54
N GLY A 63 -23.67 -6.84 -37.47
CA GLY A 63 -23.44 -5.64 -36.64
C GLY A 63 -23.75 -4.31 -37.33
N VAL A 64 -23.98 -4.31 -38.64
CA VAL A 64 -24.48 -3.14 -39.36
C VAL A 64 -25.98 -3.39 -39.65
N PRO A 65 -26.90 -2.86 -38.86
CA PRO A 65 -28.21 -2.60 -39.42
C PRO A 65 -27.95 -1.57 -40.52
N ALA A 66 -28.03 -2.01 -41.78
CA ALA A 66 -28.24 -1.10 -42.88
C ALA A 66 -29.56 -0.39 -42.58
N ASN A 67 -29.52 0.59 -41.71
CA ASN A 67 -30.53 1.60 -41.59
C ASN A 67 -30.37 2.50 -42.82
N VAL A 68 -30.72 1.94 -43.96
CA VAL A 68 -31.13 2.77 -45.09
C VAL A 68 -32.27 3.58 -44.52
N ALA A 69 -31.99 4.83 -44.16
CA ALA A 69 -33.01 5.78 -43.82
C ALA A 69 -34.00 5.73 -45.01
N GLN A 70 -35.12 5.05 -44.82
CA GLN A 70 -36.19 5.07 -45.81
C GLN A 70 -36.63 6.51 -45.84
N THR A 71 -36.09 7.25 -46.77
CA THR A 71 -36.47 8.63 -46.97
C THR A 71 -37.91 8.62 -47.43
N LEU A 72 -38.65 9.65 -47.10
CA LEU A 72 -40.04 9.82 -47.48
C LEU A 72 -40.21 9.55 -48.99
N GLU A 73 -39.19 9.90 -49.82
CA GLU A 73 -39.12 9.68 -51.26
C GLU A 73 -39.10 8.20 -51.61
N THR A 74 -38.33 7.34 -50.92
CA THR A 74 -38.30 5.91 -51.20
C THR A 74 -39.65 5.22 -50.82
N LEU A 75 -40.27 5.63 -49.72
CA LEU A 75 -41.56 5.12 -49.32
C LEU A 75 -42.68 5.59 -50.22
N LEU A 76 -42.60 6.82 -50.74
CA LEU A 76 -43.52 7.34 -51.76
C LEU A 76 -43.32 6.66 -53.12
N ALA A 77 -42.10 6.31 -53.49
CA ALA A 77 -41.79 5.60 -54.73
C ALA A 77 -42.29 4.14 -54.71
N GLU A 78 -42.19 3.45 -53.54
CA GLU A 78 -42.74 2.11 -53.35
C GLU A 78 -44.25 2.07 -53.42
N LYS A 79 -44.90 3.16 -53.03
CA LYS A 79 -46.36 3.30 -53.05
C LYS A 79 -46.91 4.14 -54.24
N ALA A 80 -46.05 4.40 -55.20
CA ALA A 80 -46.41 5.25 -56.37
C ALA A 80 -47.58 4.68 -57.21
N GLU A 81 -47.70 3.35 -57.30
CA GLU A 81 -48.80 2.71 -58.00
C GLU A 81 -50.12 2.82 -57.22
N ASP A 82 -50.06 2.65 -55.90
CA ASP A 82 -51.24 2.82 -55.03
C ASP A 82 -51.72 4.29 -55.05
N LEU A 83 -50.80 5.24 -55.08
CA LEU A 83 -51.11 6.68 -55.22
C LEU A 83 -51.67 7.06 -56.58
N LYS A 84 -51.23 6.41 -57.67
CA LYS A 84 -51.83 6.57 -59.00
C LYS A 84 -53.26 6.02 -59.07
N ALA A 85 -53.49 4.85 -58.45
CA ALA A 85 -54.81 4.25 -58.40
C ALA A 85 -55.81 5.10 -57.57
N MET A 86 -55.32 5.85 -56.57
CA MET A 86 -56.18 6.82 -55.82
C MET A 86 -56.52 8.06 -56.65
N LYS A 87 -55.66 8.45 -57.59
CA LYS A 87 -55.93 9.60 -58.46
C LYS A 87 -57.07 9.31 -59.48
N ASP A 88 -57.16 8.04 -59.87
CA ASP A 88 -58.18 7.60 -60.83
C ASP A 88 -59.49 7.22 -60.13
N ASN A 89 -59.45 6.83 -58.86
CA ASN A 89 -60.67 6.49 -58.07
C ASN A 89 -60.78 7.42 -56.84
N SER A 90 -61.69 8.31 -56.86
CA SER A 90 -61.90 9.38 -55.87
C SER A 90 -62.15 8.94 -54.40
N SER A 91 -61.93 7.69 -54.07
CA SER A 91 -62.21 7.13 -52.72
C SER A 91 -61.16 6.05 -52.35
N GLY A 92 -60.24 6.40 -51.47
CA GLY A 92 -59.23 5.49 -50.92
C GLY A 92 -58.35 6.16 -49.95
N SER A 93 -57.72 5.39 -49.06
CA SER A 93 -56.63 5.88 -48.16
C SER A 93 -55.40 4.99 -48.24
N VAL A 94 -54.24 5.57 -48.48
CA VAL A 94 -52.96 4.88 -48.43
C VAL A 94 -52.28 5.12 -47.08
N ARG A 95 -52.00 4.06 -46.33
CA ARG A 95 -51.25 4.14 -45.06
C ARG A 95 -49.78 3.91 -45.36
N ILE A 96 -48.98 4.93 -45.08
CA ILE A 96 -47.52 4.84 -45.06
C ILE A 96 -47.09 4.62 -43.64
N ALA A 97 -46.61 3.41 -43.30
CA ALA A 97 -46.07 3.11 -41.98
C ALA A 97 -44.60 3.49 -41.92
N PHE A 98 -44.29 4.52 -41.20
CA PHE A 98 -42.90 4.79 -40.85
C PHE A 98 -42.44 3.74 -39.82
N LYS A 99 -41.38 3.02 -40.16
CA LYS A 99 -40.72 2.15 -39.19
C LYS A 99 -40.23 3.04 -38.05
N ALA A 100 -40.72 2.80 -36.86
CA ALA A 100 -40.28 3.57 -35.69
C ALA A 100 -38.77 3.57 -35.62
N ALA A 101 -38.17 4.74 -35.43
CA ALA A 101 -36.77 4.85 -35.18
C ALA A 101 -36.40 3.88 -34.05
N GLY A 102 -35.35 3.09 -34.24
CA GLY A 102 -34.89 2.14 -33.23
C GLY A 102 -34.71 2.84 -31.90
N THR A 103 -34.84 2.11 -30.80
CA THR A 103 -34.63 2.62 -29.46
C THR A 103 -33.26 3.29 -29.39
N MET A 104 -33.19 4.55 -28.95
CA MET A 104 -31.94 5.25 -28.77
C MET A 104 -31.09 4.49 -27.73
N ALA A 105 -30.00 3.89 -28.18
CA ALA A 105 -29.03 3.24 -27.32
C ALA A 105 -27.77 4.12 -27.24
N LEU A 106 -27.20 4.23 -26.06
CA LEU A 106 -26.00 5.03 -25.80
C LEU A 106 -24.83 4.67 -26.71
N SER A 107 -24.69 3.37 -27.00
CA SER A 107 -23.63 2.82 -27.86
C SER A 107 -23.79 3.14 -29.34
N THR A 108 -25.00 3.41 -29.81
CA THR A 108 -25.32 3.53 -31.23
C THR A 108 -25.64 4.98 -31.66
N ASN A 109 -26.22 5.76 -30.77
CA ASN A 109 -26.73 7.09 -31.09
C ASN A 109 -25.95 8.25 -30.49
N VAL A 110 -25.00 7.96 -29.57
CA VAL A 110 -24.16 8.98 -28.93
C VAL A 110 -22.72 8.79 -29.34
N THR A 111 -22.31 9.50 -30.41
CA THR A 111 -20.92 9.52 -30.84
C THR A 111 -20.21 10.68 -30.17
N GLY A 112 -19.32 10.42 -29.22
CA GLY A 112 -18.40 11.41 -28.65
C GLY A 112 -18.86 12.17 -27.41
N GLN A 113 -20.09 12.01 -26.95
CA GLN A 113 -20.54 12.51 -25.64
C GLN A 113 -20.99 11.32 -24.80
N ILE A 114 -20.05 10.68 -24.24
CA ILE A 114 -20.23 9.71 -23.18
C ILE A 114 -20.79 10.46 -21.97
N PRO A 115 -21.70 9.86 -21.15
CA PRO A 115 -22.07 10.46 -19.88
C PRO A 115 -20.77 10.82 -19.16
N GLN A 116 -20.66 12.07 -18.72
CA GLN A 116 -19.45 12.54 -18.02
C GLN A 116 -19.22 11.57 -16.88
N ALA A 117 -18.06 10.91 -16.91
CA ALA A 117 -17.66 10.08 -15.81
C ALA A 117 -17.67 10.94 -14.55
N GLU A 118 -18.41 10.53 -13.56
CA GLU A 118 -18.42 11.18 -12.26
C GLU A 118 -17.01 11.02 -11.68
N ARG A 119 -16.29 12.15 -11.56
CA ARG A 119 -14.93 12.16 -11.05
C ARG A 119 -14.99 12.34 -9.55
N GLU A 120 -14.48 11.38 -8.83
CA GLU A 120 -14.27 11.54 -7.39
C GLU A 120 -13.33 12.72 -7.12
N THR A 121 -13.74 13.60 -6.23
CA THR A 121 -13.02 14.85 -5.93
C THR A 121 -11.89 14.66 -4.91
N GLY A 122 -11.39 13.44 -4.74
CA GLY A 122 -10.31 13.12 -3.80
C GLY A 122 -9.05 12.60 -4.51
N ILE A 123 -7.91 12.73 -3.83
CA ILE A 123 -6.67 12.08 -4.22
C ILE A 123 -6.48 10.84 -3.36
N THR A 124 -6.48 9.66 -3.98
CA THR A 124 -6.15 8.42 -3.28
C THR A 124 -4.65 8.38 -3.04
N ARG A 125 -4.25 8.42 -1.77
CA ARG A 125 -2.84 8.45 -1.36
C ARG A 125 -2.24 7.05 -1.28
N ILE A 126 -0.92 7.00 -1.40
CA ILE A 126 -0.14 5.80 -1.12
C ILE A 126 -0.22 5.49 0.37
N VAL A 127 -0.59 4.27 0.72
CA VAL A 127 -0.64 3.82 2.12
C VAL A 127 0.78 3.75 2.68
N ARG A 128 0.98 4.41 3.82
CA ARG A 128 2.24 4.42 4.56
C ARG A 128 2.02 3.96 5.99
N ARG A 129 3.10 3.60 6.68
CA ARG A 129 3.03 3.28 8.09
C ARG A 129 2.72 4.53 8.93
N ASN A 130 2.04 4.36 10.03
CA ASN A 130 1.85 5.45 10.97
C ASN A 130 3.11 5.65 11.83
N PRO A 131 3.57 6.89 12.07
CA PRO A 131 4.57 7.18 13.08
C PRO A 131 4.01 6.81 14.45
N PHE A 132 4.82 6.23 15.33
CA PHE A 132 4.33 5.70 16.60
C PHE A 132 5.23 6.04 17.79
N ILE A 133 6.52 6.30 17.58
CA ILE A 133 7.48 6.53 18.67
C ILE A 133 7.11 7.74 19.53
N LEU A 134 6.63 8.83 18.88
CA LEU A 134 6.25 10.04 19.62
C LEU A 134 5.09 9.83 20.61
N GLU A 135 4.25 8.83 20.38
CA GLU A 135 3.16 8.47 21.30
C GLU A 135 3.65 7.70 22.53
N LEU A 136 4.82 7.06 22.42
CA LEU A 136 5.38 6.21 23.48
C LEU A 136 6.33 6.97 24.38
N VAL A 137 6.96 8.05 23.92
CA VAL A 137 8.01 8.78 24.62
C VAL A 137 7.50 10.10 25.22
N ASN A 138 8.26 10.63 26.17
CA ASN A 138 7.95 11.92 26.78
C ASN A 138 8.33 13.07 25.83
N VAL A 139 7.33 13.80 25.32
CA VAL A 139 7.51 14.92 24.40
C VAL A 139 7.45 16.25 25.16
N GLY A 140 8.34 17.17 24.82
CA GLY A 140 8.33 18.53 25.37
C GLY A 140 8.89 19.54 24.40
N SER A 141 8.89 20.83 24.78
CA SER A 141 9.42 21.92 23.97
C SER A 141 10.63 22.57 24.64
N ILE A 142 11.55 23.11 23.83
CA ILE A 142 12.69 23.90 24.29
C ILE A 142 12.86 25.14 23.41
N MET A 143 13.47 26.20 23.96
CA MET A 143 13.78 27.42 23.22
C MET A 143 15.26 27.49 22.81
N SER A 144 16.10 26.68 23.45
CA SER A 144 17.54 26.65 23.23
C SER A 144 17.94 25.70 22.11
N ASN A 145 19.13 25.87 21.56
CA ASN A 145 19.75 24.97 20.59
C ASN A 145 20.36 23.71 21.23
N VAL A 146 20.55 23.73 22.54
CA VAL A 146 21.12 22.64 23.32
C VAL A 146 20.19 22.38 24.50
N TRP A 147 19.90 21.13 24.73
CA TRP A 147 19.20 20.66 25.92
C TRP A 147 20.23 20.02 26.86
N GLU A 148 20.32 20.53 28.05
CA GLU A 148 21.25 20.06 29.08
C GLU A 148 20.47 19.57 30.29
N TRP A 149 20.96 18.48 30.86
CA TRP A 149 20.42 17.94 32.12
C TRP A 149 21.55 17.37 32.97
N VAL A 150 21.32 17.27 34.27
CA VAL A 150 22.28 16.74 35.21
C VAL A 150 21.88 15.30 35.57
N GLU A 151 22.82 14.38 35.40
CA GLU A 151 22.69 12.99 35.78
C GLU A 151 23.49 12.69 37.05
N GLN A 152 22.86 12.00 37.99
CA GLN A 152 23.58 11.44 39.14
C GLN A 152 24.25 10.13 38.68
N LYS A 153 25.54 10.03 38.89
CA LYS A 153 26.34 8.83 38.59
C LYS A 153 27.21 8.46 39.78
N ASN A 154 27.73 7.25 39.79
CA ASN A 154 28.75 6.77 40.76
C ASN A 154 28.32 7.01 42.22
N LEU A 155 27.28 6.31 42.65
CA LEU A 155 26.94 6.31 44.08
C LEU A 155 27.97 5.45 44.82
N ASP A 156 28.84 6.11 45.54
CA ASP A 156 29.86 5.47 46.40
C ASP A 156 29.41 5.44 47.84
N GLY A 157 29.67 4.32 48.52
CA GLY A 157 29.28 4.12 49.90
C GLY A 157 27.80 3.84 50.05
N GLY A 158 27.27 4.18 51.18
CA GLY A 158 25.85 3.96 51.51
C GLY A 158 25.58 3.96 53.02
N ALA A 159 24.32 3.81 53.38
CA ALA A 159 23.92 3.64 54.74
C ALA A 159 24.30 2.24 55.23
N ALA A 160 24.95 2.15 56.37
CA ALA A 160 25.32 0.91 57.02
C ALA A 160 24.84 0.89 58.49
N MET A 161 24.60 -0.30 58.98
CA MET A 161 24.35 -0.50 60.41
C MET A 161 25.68 -0.32 61.14
N THR A 162 25.73 0.63 62.09
CA THR A 162 26.93 1.01 62.79
C THR A 162 26.78 0.68 64.28
N ALA A 163 27.80 0.04 64.85
CA ALA A 163 27.81 -0.20 66.29
C ALA A 163 28.00 1.10 67.08
N GLU A 164 27.62 1.11 68.35
CA GLU A 164 27.84 2.25 69.22
C GLU A 164 29.30 2.62 69.31
N GLY A 165 29.62 3.90 69.04
CA GLY A 165 31.01 4.41 69.04
C GLY A 165 31.81 4.16 67.76
N ALA A 166 31.28 3.45 66.75
CA ALA A 166 31.96 3.25 65.49
C ALA A 166 31.76 4.43 64.50
N ALA A 167 32.71 4.57 63.55
CA ALA A 167 32.61 5.60 62.52
C ALA A 167 31.37 5.35 61.62
N LYS A 168 30.63 6.41 61.30
CA LYS A 168 29.49 6.37 60.42
C LYS A 168 29.92 6.12 58.96
N SER A 169 29.15 5.34 58.23
CA SER A 169 29.35 5.14 56.81
C SER A 169 29.13 6.46 56.03
N GLN A 170 30.06 6.80 55.16
CA GLN A 170 29.93 7.95 54.26
C GLN A 170 29.29 7.49 52.92
N ALA A 171 28.45 8.29 52.38
CA ALA A 171 27.93 8.13 51.03
C ALA A 171 28.29 9.36 50.20
N ASP A 172 28.67 9.14 48.97
CA ASP A 172 28.99 10.20 48.03
C ASP A 172 28.39 9.87 46.66
N PHE A 173 28.16 10.87 45.81
CA PHE A 173 27.64 10.71 44.48
C PHE A 173 28.19 11.82 43.53
N ASP A 174 28.39 11.47 42.29
CA ASP A 174 28.83 12.40 41.24
C ASP A 174 27.65 12.96 40.45
N LEU A 175 27.72 14.25 40.15
CA LEU A 175 26.78 14.91 39.24
C LEU A 175 27.49 15.17 37.89
N VAL A 176 26.97 14.61 36.84
CA VAL A 176 27.52 14.75 35.49
C VAL A 176 26.54 15.51 34.60
N LEU A 177 27.00 16.55 33.93
CA LEU A 177 26.24 17.29 32.95
C LEU A 177 26.17 16.50 31.65
N ALA A 178 24.98 16.14 31.22
CA ALA A 178 24.70 15.57 29.91
C ALA A 178 24.06 16.61 29.01
N SER A 179 24.35 16.57 27.73
CA SER A 179 23.79 17.51 26.75
C SER A 179 23.39 16.85 25.45
N ALA A 180 22.34 17.35 24.84
CA ALA A 180 21.90 16.95 23.51
C ALA A 180 21.67 18.19 22.62
N THR A 181 22.21 18.17 21.39
CA THR A 181 22.03 19.24 20.44
C THR A 181 20.81 19.03 19.56
N VAL A 182 20.09 20.11 19.28
CA VAL A 182 18.96 20.07 18.36
C VAL A 182 19.42 19.79 16.93
N LYS A 183 18.77 18.85 16.26
CA LYS A 183 19.00 18.51 14.85
C LYS A 183 17.79 18.97 14.02
N LYS A 184 18.05 19.36 12.78
CA LYS A 184 17.01 19.87 11.87
C LYS A 184 16.58 18.79 10.88
N VAL A 185 15.28 18.54 10.82
CA VAL A 185 14.65 17.70 9.78
C VAL A 185 13.93 18.62 8.80
N THR A 186 14.18 18.47 7.51
CA THR A 186 13.59 19.32 6.47
C THR A 186 13.19 18.49 5.26
N ALA A 187 12.07 18.87 4.64
CA ALA A 187 11.64 18.36 3.35
C ALA A 187 11.19 19.51 2.46
N TYR A 188 11.27 19.38 1.15
CA TYR A 188 10.73 20.35 0.21
C TYR A 188 10.23 19.65 -1.06
N ILE A 189 9.20 20.23 -1.68
CA ILE A 189 8.66 19.83 -2.98
C ILE A 189 8.72 21.03 -3.91
N LYS A 190 9.19 20.83 -5.15
CA LYS A 190 9.16 21.86 -6.20
C LYS A 190 7.86 21.72 -6.99
N VAL A 191 7.11 22.81 -7.10
CA VAL A 191 5.83 22.86 -7.82
C VAL A 191 5.83 24.09 -8.72
N THR A 192 5.25 24.00 -9.91
CA THR A 192 5.06 25.15 -10.79
C THR A 192 3.89 25.99 -10.29
N LYS A 193 3.93 27.30 -10.62
CA LYS A 193 2.86 28.22 -10.23
C LYS A 193 1.53 27.85 -10.90
N GLU A 194 1.60 27.47 -12.17
CA GLU A 194 0.42 27.04 -12.93
C GLU A 194 -0.28 25.87 -12.26
N MET A 195 0.48 24.87 -11.78
CA MET A 195 -0.09 23.71 -11.10
C MET A 195 -0.80 24.09 -9.78
N LEU A 196 -0.30 25.08 -9.06
CA LEU A 196 -0.93 25.57 -7.83
C LEU A 196 -2.18 26.42 -8.11
N ASP A 197 -2.20 27.14 -9.24
CA ASP A 197 -3.32 27.98 -9.63
C ASP A 197 -4.47 27.14 -10.22
N ASP A 198 -4.13 26.09 -10.99
CA ASP A 198 -5.11 25.26 -11.68
C ASP A 198 -5.78 24.20 -10.78
N VAL A 199 -5.10 23.75 -9.72
CA VAL A 199 -5.57 22.68 -8.84
C VAL A 199 -5.70 23.15 -7.41
N ALA A 200 -6.89 23.61 -7.03
CA ALA A 200 -7.17 24.16 -5.70
C ALA A 200 -6.83 23.20 -4.53
N LEU A 201 -6.96 21.89 -4.74
CA LEU A 201 -6.63 20.86 -3.73
C LEU A 201 -5.13 20.60 -3.60
N MET A 202 -4.31 20.98 -4.60
CA MET A 202 -2.90 20.62 -4.65
C MET A 202 -2.10 21.21 -3.48
N ARG A 203 -2.43 22.42 -3.07
CA ARG A 203 -1.74 23.07 -1.96
C ARG A 203 -1.93 22.30 -0.65
N SER A 204 -3.15 21.94 -0.32
CA SER A 204 -3.44 21.18 0.90
C SER A 204 -2.82 19.79 0.87
N GLU A 205 -2.79 19.15 -0.31
CA GLU A 205 -2.13 17.86 -0.50
C GLU A 205 -0.62 17.94 -0.28
N ILE A 206 0.03 18.97 -0.80
CA ILE A 206 1.47 19.17 -0.63
C ILE A 206 1.81 19.40 0.85
N ASP A 207 1.05 20.25 1.53
CA ASP A 207 1.27 20.56 2.95
C ASP A 207 1.12 19.30 3.81
N GLN A 208 0.11 18.48 3.53
CA GLN A 208 -0.11 17.23 4.25
C GLN A 208 0.96 16.19 3.93
N GLU A 209 1.35 16.05 2.66
CA GLU A 209 2.40 15.14 2.22
C GLU A 209 3.75 15.49 2.86
N LEU A 210 4.11 16.77 2.89
CA LEU A 210 5.34 17.23 3.54
C LEU A 210 5.35 16.96 5.04
N THR A 211 4.23 17.21 5.70
CA THR A 211 4.07 16.94 7.14
C THR A 211 4.21 15.45 7.44
N GLU A 212 3.58 14.60 6.64
CA GLU A 212 3.68 13.14 6.77
C GLU A 212 5.11 12.64 6.58
N LEU A 213 5.81 13.12 5.54
CA LEU A 213 7.21 12.77 5.27
C LEU A 213 8.14 13.19 6.41
N ILE A 214 7.94 14.37 6.98
CA ILE A 214 8.72 14.85 8.13
C ILE A 214 8.46 13.97 9.34
N ASN A 215 7.20 13.66 9.65
CA ASN A 215 6.82 12.81 10.77
C ASN A 215 7.41 11.40 10.65
N LEU A 216 7.34 10.79 9.47
CA LEU A 216 7.94 9.49 9.21
C LEU A 216 9.47 9.52 9.38
N LYS A 217 10.12 10.60 8.94
CA LYS A 217 11.57 10.73 9.10
C LYS A 217 11.99 10.98 10.54
N ILE A 218 11.22 11.73 11.29
CA ILE A 218 11.42 11.91 12.74
C ILE A 218 11.28 10.55 13.44
N ASP A 219 10.23 9.81 13.15
CA ASP A 219 9.98 8.49 13.73
C ASP A 219 11.12 7.49 13.44
N GLU A 220 11.60 7.46 12.20
CA GLU A 220 12.77 6.66 11.81
C GLU A 220 14.03 7.05 12.59
N GLN A 221 14.30 8.37 12.71
CA GLN A 221 15.47 8.85 13.42
C GLN A 221 15.39 8.61 14.93
N LEU A 222 14.21 8.74 15.53
CA LEU A 222 14.00 8.43 16.94
C LEU A 222 14.16 6.94 17.23
N LEU A 223 13.74 6.08 16.31
CA LEU A 223 13.86 4.62 16.46
C LEU A 223 15.30 4.14 16.24
N SER A 224 15.90 4.47 15.10
CA SER A 224 17.16 3.86 14.62
C SER A 224 18.23 4.85 14.18
N GLY A 225 18.12 6.12 14.57
CA GLY A 225 19.12 7.14 14.22
C GLY A 225 20.52 6.77 14.69
N ALA A 226 21.52 7.00 13.85
CA ALA A 226 22.90 6.59 14.10
C ALA A 226 23.65 7.44 15.18
N GLY A 227 23.12 8.58 15.59
CA GLY A 227 23.74 9.48 16.57
C GLY A 227 24.97 10.23 16.06
N SER A 228 25.38 10.04 14.81
CA SER A 228 26.55 10.68 14.21
C SER A 228 26.18 11.75 13.20
N GLY A 229 26.99 12.81 13.09
CA GLY A 229 26.77 13.91 12.16
C GLY A 229 25.46 14.66 12.44
N ASN A 230 24.56 14.70 11.47
CA ASN A 230 23.27 15.38 11.57
C ASN A 230 22.13 14.45 12.02
N ASN A 231 22.40 13.17 12.29
CA ASN A 231 21.40 12.22 12.74
C ASN A 231 21.15 12.33 14.25
N LEU A 232 19.93 12.00 14.66
CA LEU A 232 19.60 11.82 16.08
C LEU A 232 20.16 10.48 16.58
N THR A 233 20.33 10.35 17.87
CA THR A 233 20.64 9.05 18.51
C THR A 233 19.33 8.31 18.73
N GLY A 234 19.10 7.25 17.96
CA GLY A 234 17.88 6.44 18.06
C GLY A 234 17.85 5.58 19.32
N ILE A 235 16.66 5.19 19.74
CA ILE A 235 16.45 4.34 20.92
C ILE A 235 17.16 2.99 20.74
N ILE A 236 17.06 2.37 19.54
CA ILE A 236 17.73 1.09 19.24
C ILE A 236 19.24 1.24 19.31
N THR A 237 19.80 2.36 18.83
CA THR A 237 21.24 2.61 18.85
C THR A 237 21.79 2.75 20.26
N ASN A 238 20.98 3.25 21.19
CA ASN A 238 21.34 3.43 22.59
C ASN A 238 20.94 2.24 23.47
N ALA A 239 20.17 1.28 22.93
CA ALA A 239 19.70 0.13 23.67
C ALA A 239 20.82 -0.87 23.95
N THR A 240 20.75 -1.50 25.12
CA THR A 240 21.62 -2.63 25.48
C THR A 240 21.14 -3.88 24.74
N ALA A 241 22.07 -4.61 24.12
CA ALA A 241 21.72 -5.85 23.44
C ALA A 241 21.14 -6.88 24.42
N TRP A 242 20.23 -7.70 23.93
CA TRP A 242 19.68 -8.81 24.71
C TRP A 242 20.79 -9.80 25.10
N ALA A 243 20.71 -10.29 26.32
CA ALA A 243 21.55 -11.35 26.83
C ALA A 243 20.72 -12.28 27.73
N ALA A 244 20.88 -13.60 27.56
CA ALA A 244 20.18 -14.58 28.38
C ALA A 244 20.59 -14.51 29.86
N GLY A 245 21.75 -13.93 30.18
CA GLY A 245 22.21 -13.70 31.54
C GLY A 245 22.24 -14.99 32.38
N ALA A 246 21.64 -14.93 33.57
CA ALA A 246 21.55 -16.06 34.47
C ALA A 246 20.77 -17.26 33.93
N PHE A 247 19.97 -17.07 32.89
CA PHE A 247 19.12 -18.11 32.28
C PHE A 247 19.79 -18.87 31.14
N ALA A 248 21.02 -18.50 30.75
CA ALA A 248 21.74 -19.11 29.63
C ALA A 248 21.86 -20.64 29.73
N LEU A 249 22.03 -21.17 30.93
CA LEU A 249 22.09 -22.61 31.18
C LEU A 249 20.73 -23.31 31.16
N SER A 250 19.68 -22.59 31.56
CA SER A 250 18.32 -23.11 31.63
C SER A 250 17.60 -23.08 30.29
N ILE A 251 18.07 -22.23 29.37
CA ILE A 251 17.46 -21.99 28.06
C ILE A 251 18.55 -22.06 26.99
N PRO A 252 19.09 -23.24 26.69
CA PRO A 252 20.19 -23.38 25.73
C PRO A 252 19.78 -23.08 24.27
N THR A 253 18.51 -23.27 23.94
CA THR A 253 17.89 -22.94 22.65
C THR A 253 16.65 -22.09 22.89
N PRO A 254 16.81 -20.76 23.04
CA PRO A 254 15.70 -19.90 23.42
C PRO A 254 14.68 -19.81 22.29
N THR A 255 13.41 -19.95 22.66
CA THR A 255 12.29 -19.62 21.77
C THR A 255 12.07 -18.11 21.77
N GLU A 256 11.31 -17.58 20.79
CA GLU A 256 10.95 -16.16 20.75
C GLU A 256 10.32 -15.69 22.06
N TRP A 257 9.47 -16.51 22.68
CA TRP A 257 8.86 -16.25 23.98
C TRP A 257 9.87 -16.13 25.11
N ASP A 258 10.86 -17.01 25.13
CA ASP A 258 11.92 -17.00 26.15
C ASP A 258 12.77 -15.71 26.03
N VAL A 259 13.08 -15.34 24.79
CA VAL A 259 13.86 -14.13 24.50
C VAL A 259 13.15 -12.89 25.01
N VAL A 260 11.86 -12.72 24.67
CA VAL A 260 11.07 -11.58 25.12
C VAL A 260 10.92 -11.57 26.65
N ARG A 261 10.64 -12.74 27.24
CA ARG A 261 10.49 -12.85 28.71
C ARG A 261 11.76 -12.55 29.46
N THR A 262 12.91 -13.02 28.96
CA THR A 262 14.22 -12.73 29.58
C THR A 262 14.65 -11.28 29.36
N ALA A 263 14.29 -10.66 28.24
CA ALA A 263 14.51 -9.24 28.00
C ALA A 263 13.73 -8.36 29.01
N ILE A 264 12.47 -8.69 29.28
CA ILE A 264 11.68 -8.04 30.32
C ILE A 264 12.40 -8.13 31.67
N ASN A 265 12.92 -9.32 32.01
CA ASN A 265 13.68 -9.48 33.24
C ASN A 265 14.97 -8.66 33.25
N GLN A 266 15.67 -8.57 32.13
CA GLN A 266 16.89 -7.74 32.00
C GLN A 266 16.61 -6.26 32.32
N VAL A 267 15.47 -5.72 31.88
CA VAL A 267 15.04 -4.35 32.20
C VAL A 267 14.73 -4.21 33.69
N ARG A 268 14.02 -5.19 34.29
CA ARG A 268 13.65 -5.15 35.72
C ARG A 268 14.84 -5.28 36.67
N VAL A 269 15.84 -6.09 36.28
CA VAL A 269 17.08 -6.20 37.06
C VAL A 269 17.82 -4.86 37.12
N ASN A 270 17.69 -4.03 36.10
CA ASN A 270 18.21 -2.66 36.09
C ASN A 270 17.29 -1.64 36.79
N LEU A 271 16.30 -2.10 37.56
CA LEU A 271 15.39 -1.28 38.34
C LEU A 271 14.43 -0.39 37.52
N PHE A 272 14.22 -0.75 36.26
CA PHE A 272 13.23 -0.11 35.38
C PHE A 272 12.03 -1.02 35.18
N GLU A 273 10.83 -0.44 35.09
CA GLU A 273 9.62 -1.19 34.75
C GLU A 273 9.29 -0.97 33.27
N PRO A 274 9.33 -2.01 32.44
CA PRO A 274 9.06 -1.88 31.02
C PRO A 274 7.60 -1.52 30.77
N THR A 275 7.37 -0.46 29.96
CA THR A 275 6.03 0.04 29.62
C THR A 275 5.50 -0.54 28.33
N TYR A 276 6.36 -0.72 27.36
CA TYR A 276 6.01 -1.23 26.03
C TYR A 276 7.04 -2.23 25.51
N ILE A 277 6.54 -3.13 24.65
CA ILE A 277 7.35 -3.99 23.79
C ILE A 277 7.07 -3.57 22.36
N VAL A 278 8.08 -3.19 21.61
CA VAL A 278 7.93 -2.77 20.21
C VAL A 278 8.59 -3.82 19.32
N MET A 279 7.84 -4.36 18.36
CA MET A 279 8.33 -5.38 17.42
C MET A 279 7.64 -5.30 16.06
N HIS A 280 8.18 -6.02 15.08
CA HIS A 280 7.56 -6.08 13.76
C HIS A 280 6.26 -6.92 13.79
N PRO A 281 5.21 -6.57 13.02
CA PRO A 281 3.96 -7.34 12.98
C PRO A 281 4.16 -8.83 12.61
N THR A 282 5.15 -9.12 11.75
CA THR A 282 5.49 -10.49 11.37
C THR A 282 5.98 -11.32 12.56
N ASP A 283 6.79 -10.71 13.45
CA ASP A 283 7.34 -11.37 14.62
C ASP A 283 6.25 -11.62 15.68
N VAL A 284 5.32 -10.65 15.85
CA VAL A 284 4.13 -10.85 16.69
C VAL A 284 3.32 -12.04 16.20
N THR A 285 3.07 -12.11 14.89
CA THR A 285 2.32 -13.22 14.29
C THR A 285 3.06 -14.53 14.41
N SER A 286 4.39 -14.54 14.24
CA SER A 286 5.23 -15.74 14.44
C SER A 286 5.09 -16.28 15.86
N MET A 287 5.16 -15.41 16.85
CA MET A 287 4.95 -15.78 18.25
C MET A 287 3.54 -16.34 18.50
N GLU A 288 2.50 -15.72 17.98
CA GLU A 288 1.11 -16.18 18.14
C GLU A 288 0.86 -17.54 17.47
N LEU A 289 1.50 -17.80 16.32
CA LEU A 289 1.38 -19.04 15.58
C LEU A 289 2.31 -20.16 16.07
N SER A 290 3.11 -19.89 17.11
CA SER A 290 4.03 -20.89 17.65
C SER A 290 3.26 -22.08 18.25
N LYS A 291 3.75 -23.30 17.94
CA LYS A 291 3.14 -24.56 18.36
C LYS A 291 4.10 -25.37 19.19
N ASP A 292 3.55 -26.17 20.06
CA ASP A 292 4.31 -27.16 20.82
C ASP A 292 4.69 -28.40 19.96
N SER A 293 5.41 -29.33 20.53
CA SER A 293 5.81 -30.58 19.86
C SER A 293 4.64 -31.44 19.44
N THR A 294 3.45 -31.22 19.98
CA THR A 294 2.21 -31.96 19.68
C THR A 294 1.37 -31.29 18.60
N GLY A 295 1.79 -30.08 18.12
CA GLY A 295 1.10 -29.29 17.10
C GLY A 295 -0.01 -28.42 17.65
N GLN A 296 -0.16 -28.29 18.97
CA GLN A 296 -1.09 -27.38 19.59
C GLN A 296 -0.48 -25.98 19.70
N TYR A 297 -1.29 -24.94 19.51
CA TYR A 297 -0.84 -23.57 19.71
C TYR A 297 -0.50 -23.34 21.17
N ILE A 298 0.67 -22.76 21.43
CA ILE A 298 1.11 -22.40 22.79
C ILE A 298 0.22 -21.27 23.32
N MET A 299 -0.14 -20.35 22.44
CA MET A 299 -1.10 -19.27 22.74
C MET A 299 -2.26 -19.36 21.72
N PRO A 300 -3.51 -19.34 22.17
CA PRO A 300 -4.62 -19.38 21.21
C PRO A 300 -4.60 -18.11 20.35
N PRO A 301 -4.46 -18.20 19.01
CA PRO A 301 -4.23 -17.02 18.11
C PRO A 301 -5.46 -16.19 18.03
N PHE A 302 -6.46 -16.13 18.64
CA PHE A 302 -7.64 -15.27 18.56
C PHE A 302 -8.23 -14.93 19.93
N ALA A 303 -7.51 -15.24 21.01
CA ALA A 303 -8.00 -15.02 22.37
C ALA A 303 -7.65 -13.63 22.90
N ALA A 304 -6.68 -12.94 22.34
CA ALA A 304 -6.34 -11.58 22.72
C ALA A 304 -7.18 -10.59 21.90
N VAL A 305 -8.19 -10.06 22.57
CA VAL A 305 -9.01 -8.97 22.05
C VAL A 305 -8.20 -7.72 22.15
N ASP A 306 -7.51 -7.15 21.37
CA ASP A 306 -6.87 -5.84 21.51
C ASP A 306 -5.38 -5.85 21.89
N GLY A 307 -4.57 -6.06 20.92
CA GLY A 307 -3.13 -5.85 21.02
C GLY A 307 -2.48 -6.87 21.96
N SER A 308 -1.46 -7.48 21.49
CA SER A 308 -0.71 -8.48 22.24
C SER A 308 -0.26 -7.92 23.58
N ILE A 309 -0.68 -8.51 24.66
CA ILE A 309 -0.16 -8.24 26.00
C ILE A 309 0.73 -9.42 26.39
N VAL A 310 2.03 -9.19 26.44
CA VAL A 310 3.00 -10.20 26.90
C VAL A 310 3.41 -9.86 28.33
N SER A 311 3.17 -10.78 29.24
CA SER A 311 3.52 -10.61 30.68
C SER A 311 2.96 -9.32 31.30
N GLY A 312 1.79 -8.85 30.88
CA GLY A 312 1.16 -7.62 31.35
C GLY A 312 1.68 -6.34 30.70
N ILE A 313 2.56 -6.44 29.71
CA ILE A 313 3.13 -5.28 29.00
C ILE A 313 2.52 -5.24 27.60
N ARG A 314 2.12 -4.04 27.17
CA ARG A 314 1.52 -3.84 25.86
C ARG A 314 2.56 -3.99 24.74
N VAL A 315 2.22 -4.78 23.73
CA VAL A 315 3.01 -4.94 22.52
C VAL A 315 2.52 -3.96 21.45
N VAL A 316 3.44 -3.19 20.89
CA VAL A 316 3.19 -2.26 19.79
C VAL A 316 3.80 -2.86 18.52
N ALA A 317 2.94 -3.32 17.61
CA ALA A 317 3.35 -3.88 16.33
C ALA A 317 3.47 -2.76 15.29
N ASN A 318 4.68 -2.54 14.76
CA ASN A 318 4.90 -1.53 13.72
C ASN A 318 5.98 -1.96 12.73
N THR A 319 5.73 -1.72 11.45
CA THR A 319 6.65 -2.05 10.34
C THR A 319 7.92 -1.17 10.30
N GLY A 320 8.03 -0.18 11.16
CA GLY A 320 9.25 0.62 11.32
C GLY A 320 10.40 -0.14 11.99
N VAL A 321 10.09 -1.21 12.72
CA VAL A 321 11.10 -2.09 13.33
C VAL A 321 11.49 -3.15 12.31
N THR A 322 12.77 -3.49 12.28
CA THR A 322 13.27 -4.57 11.41
C THR A 322 12.77 -5.93 11.92
N ILE A 323 12.44 -6.84 11.01
CA ILE A 323 12.09 -8.24 11.34
C ILE A 323 13.21 -8.88 12.16
N ASP A 324 12.88 -9.79 13.06
CA ASP A 324 13.79 -10.43 14.03
C ASP A 324 14.44 -9.47 15.03
N LYS A 325 13.87 -8.27 15.19
CA LYS A 325 14.29 -7.32 16.21
C LYS A 325 13.10 -6.83 17.03
N PHE A 326 13.34 -6.70 18.32
CA PHE A 326 12.37 -6.14 19.23
C PHE A 326 13.03 -5.18 20.21
N LEU A 327 12.25 -4.32 20.81
CA LEU A 327 12.69 -3.34 21.80
C LEU A 327 11.78 -3.43 23.02
N VAL A 328 12.39 -3.60 24.19
CA VAL A 328 11.68 -3.62 25.50
C VAL A 328 12.30 -2.56 26.39
N GLY A 329 11.48 -1.74 27.01
CA GLY A 329 12.00 -0.72 27.90
C GLY A 329 10.93 0.16 28.54
N ASP A 330 11.40 1.04 29.42
CA ASP A 330 10.58 2.12 29.98
C ASP A 330 10.66 3.36 29.05
N PHE A 331 9.73 3.45 28.14
CA PHE A 331 9.69 4.54 27.17
C PHE A 331 9.37 5.90 27.78
N ASN A 332 8.80 5.94 28.98
CA ASN A 332 8.54 7.20 29.69
C ASN A 332 9.84 7.92 30.08
N LYS A 333 10.96 7.19 30.18
CA LYS A 333 12.27 7.76 30.46
C LYS A 333 12.97 8.32 29.23
N ALA A 334 12.52 7.94 28.04
CA ALA A 334 13.01 8.53 26.79
C ALA A 334 12.34 9.90 26.58
N GLY A 335 13.13 10.93 26.38
CA GLY A 335 12.62 12.30 26.20
C GLY A 335 12.98 12.88 24.84
N VAL A 336 11.97 13.42 24.15
CA VAL A 336 12.12 14.18 22.89
C VAL A 336 11.75 15.63 23.15
N ARG A 337 12.53 16.55 22.62
CA ARG A 337 12.29 17.99 22.78
C ARG A 337 12.28 18.67 21.43
N PHE A 338 11.19 19.38 21.14
CA PHE A 338 11.03 20.17 19.92
C PHE A 338 11.36 21.63 20.21
N ARG A 339 12.16 22.26 19.37
CA ARG A 339 12.42 23.70 19.44
C ARG A 339 11.37 24.50 18.68
N GLU A 340 10.98 24.03 17.53
CA GLU A 340 9.93 24.57 16.69
C GLU A 340 8.89 23.48 16.48
N GLY A 341 7.60 23.81 16.55
CA GLY A 341 6.53 22.86 16.25
C GLY A 341 6.53 22.47 14.76
N LEU A 342 5.88 21.35 14.48
CA LEU A 342 5.62 20.88 13.11
C LEU A 342 4.53 21.73 12.46
#